data_8ba86a2fc463c28bac6c31f86cc294b7
#
_entry.id   8ba86a2fc463c28bac6c31f86cc294b7
#
_cell.length_a   1.000
_cell.length_b   1.000
_cell.length_c   1.000
_cell.angle_alpha   90.00
_cell.angle_beta   90.00
_cell.angle_gamma   90.00
#
_symmetry.space_group_name_H-M   'P 1'
#
loop_
_entity.id
_entity.type
_entity.pdbx_description
1 polymer ?
#
loop_
_entity_poly.entity_id
_entity_poly.type
_entity_poly.pdbx_seq_one_letter_code
_entity_poly.pdbx_strand_id
1 'polypeptide(L)'
;MQCPSCGTLGMTFKKFDKTLGQGEFAISISGLKAHVCAVCEEFVLDARSYRRWVEVHERYVETARASETHRVRIKLNVSQRELAQAMGVGTLAVSRYERGATTPSGPFLRLLRMLDKRPELFQELRAVDA
;
A
#
# COMPACT_ATOMS: atom_id res chain seq x y z
N MET A 1 2.03 26.20 -19.17
CA MET A 1 2.10 25.89 -17.75
C MET A 1 3.53 25.51 -17.38
N GLN A 2 4.02 26.03 -16.31
CA GLN A 2 5.36 25.73 -15.83
C GLN A 2 5.36 24.48 -14.95
N CYS A 3 6.33 23.60 -15.15
CA CYS A 3 6.46 22.39 -14.34
C CYS A 3 6.77 22.74 -12.86
N PRO A 4 5.98 22.25 -11.89
CA PRO A 4 6.22 22.56 -10.49
C PRO A 4 7.47 21.90 -9.91
N SER A 5 7.98 20.85 -10.56
CA SER A 5 9.16 20.12 -10.08
C SER A 5 10.47 20.65 -10.63
N CYS A 6 10.58 20.87 -11.96
CA CYS A 6 11.84 21.28 -12.59
C CYS A 6 11.81 22.71 -13.14
N GLY A 7 10.67 23.39 -13.13
CA GLY A 7 10.54 24.76 -13.62
C GLY A 7 10.49 24.92 -15.14
N THR A 8 10.56 23.85 -15.90
CA THR A 8 10.49 23.91 -17.37
C THR A 8 9.15 24.46 -17.84
N LEU A 9 9.18 25.37 -18.80
CA LEU A 9 7.98 25.88 -19.46
C LEU A 9 7.45 24.88 -20.50
N GLY A 10 6.17 24.92 -20.77
CA GLY A 10 5.60 24.16 -21.88
C GLY A 10 5.24 22.72 -21.56
N MET A 11 4.64 22.46 -20.42
CA MET A 11 4.03 21.16 -20.16
C MET A 11 2.95 20.86 -21.18
N THR A 12 2.89 19.62 -21.65
CA THR A 12 1.93 19.17 -22.68
C THR A 12 0.74 18.50 -22.01
N PHE A 13 -0.47 18.94 -22.36
CA PHE A 13 -1.70 18.28 -21.92
C PHE A 13 -1.91 17.00 -22.74
N LYS A 14 -2.07 15.89 -22.04
CA LYS A 14 -2.32 14.61 -22.68
C LYS A 14 -3.10 13.64 -21.80
N LYS A 15 -3.61 12.62 -22.45
CA LYS A 15 -4.35 11.53 -21.83
C LYS A 15 -3.44 10.30 -21.75
N PHE A 16 -3.44 9.61 -20.62
CA PHE A 16 -2.59 8.42 -20.44
C PHE A 16 -3.21 7.43 -19.46
N ASP A 17 -2.65 6.23 -19.48
CA ASP A 17 -3.03 5.17 -18.55
C ASP A 17 -1.90 4.97 -17.55
N LYS A 18 -2.24 4.62 -16.31
CA LYS A 18 -1.27 4.38 -15.24
C LYS A 18 -1.59 3.07 -14.55
N THR A 19 -0.54 2.28 -14.26
CA THR A 19 -0.65 1.06 -13.48
C THR A 19 0.06 1.23 -12.15
N LEU A 20 -0.63 0.91 -11.06
CA LEU A 20 -0.08 0.89 -9.70
C LEU A 20 0.28 -0.54 -9.33
N GLY A 21 1.51 -0.75 -8.85
CA GLY A 21 1.98 -2.04 -8.39
C GLY A 21 2.37 -3.00 -9.52
N GLN A 22 2.61 -4.23 -9.14
CA GLN A 22 3.02 -5.31 -10.04
C GLN A 22 2.31 -6.61 -9.67
N GLY A 23 2.21 -7.53 -10.63
CA GLY A 23 1.63 -8.84 -10.41
C GLY A 23 0.11 -8.82 -10.23
N GLU A 24 -0.40 -9.76 -9.44
CA GLU A 24 -1.85 -9.96 -9.27
C GLU A 24 -2.57 -8.81 -8.55
N PHE A 25 -1.83 -7.99 -7.81
CA PHE A 25 -2.39 -6.84 -7.10
C PHE A 25 -2.29 -5.54 -7.88
N ALA A 26 -1.78 -5.59 -9.10
CA ALA A 26 -1.67 -4.40 -9.94
C ALA A 26 -3.06 -3.85 -10.30
N ILE A 27 -3.22 -2.53 -10.20
CA ILE A 27 -4.45 -1.83 -10.54
C ILE A 27 -4.13 -0.82 -11.64
N SER A 28 -4.88 -0.87 -12.74
CA SER A 28 -4.73 0.06 -13.85
C SER A 28 -5.83 1.11 -13.85
N ILE A 29 -5.43 2.35 -14.12
CA ILE A 29 -6.34 3.48 -14.28
C ILE A 29 -6.17 4.00 -15.70
N SER A 30 -7.24 4.01 -16.47
CA SER A 30 -7.20 4.46 -17.84
C SER A 30 -7.81 5.86 -18.00
N GLY A 31 -7.35 6.58 -19.01
CA GLY A 31 -7.93 7.86 -19.41
C GLY A 31 -7.71 8.99 -18.42
N LEU A 32 -6.60 9.02 -17.71
CA LEU A 32 -6.22 10.17 -16.89
C LEU A 32 -5.78 11.32 -17.79
N LYS A 33 -6.23 12.54 -17.46
CA LYS A 33 -5.88 13.76 -18.18
C LYS A 33 -4.96 14.62 -17.32
N ALA A 34 -3.82 14.98 -17.88
CA ALA A 34 -2.81 15.73 -17.14
C ALA A 34 -1.94 16.59 -18.05
N HIS A 35 -1.33 17.60 -17.45
CA HIS A 35 -0.18 18.27 -18.05
C HIS A 35 1.07 17.49 -17.67
N VAL A 36 1.87 17.11 -18.64
CA VAL A 36 3.08 16.30 -18.44
C VAL A 36 4.31 17.06 -18.91
N CYS A 37 5.34 17.07 -18.07
CA CYS A 37 6.62 17.70 -18.39
C CYS A 37 7.45 16.77 -19.27
N ALA A 38 7.94 17.31 -20.39
CA ALA A 38 8.79 16.56 -21.31
C ALA A 38 10.20 16.30 -20.76
N VAL A 39 10.61 17.04 -19.73
CA VAL A 39 11.98 16.97 -19.18
C VAL A 39 12.05 15.98 -18.00
N CYS A 40 11.20 16.14 -16.99
CA CYS A 40 11.26 15.32 -15.78
C CYS A 40 10.10 14.33 -15.64
N GLU A 41 9.20 14.31 -16.61
CA GLU A 41 8.02 13.42 -16.62
C GLU A 41 7.00 13.68 -15.51
N GLU A 42 7.18 14.74 -14.73
CA GLU A 42 6.19 15.13 -13.73
C GLU A 42 4.84 15.40 -14.40
N PHE A 43 3.78 15.04 -13.73
CA PHE A 43 2.42 15.26 -14.27
C PHE A 43 1.53 15.94 -13.24
N VAL A 44 0.65 16.82 -13.74
CA VAL A 44 -0.35 17.51 -12.95
C VAL A 44 -1.73 17.13 -13.48
N LEU A 45 -2.44 16.34 -12.73
CA LEU A 45 -3.76 15.84 -13.11
C LEU A 45 -4.81 16.96 -13.07
N ASP A 46 -5.80 16.90 -13.99
CA ASP A 46 -6.99 17.74 -13.82
C ASP A 46 -7.80 17.28 -12.60
N ALA A 47 -8.76 18.08 -12.15
CA ALA A 47 -9.49 17.82 -10.91
C ALA A 47 -10.24 16.48 -10.94
N ARG A 48 -10.82 16.12 -12.08
CA ARG A 48 -11.57 14.88 -12.24
C ARG A 48 -10.64 13.67 -12.21
N SER A 49 -9.53 13.74 -12.92
CA SER A 49 -8.51 12.69 -12.95
C SER A 49 -7.84 12.52 -11.60
N TYR A 50 -7.59 13.63 -10.89
CA TYR A 50 -7.04 13.60 -9.54
C TYR A 50 -7.94 12.85 -8.56
N ARG A 51 -9.25 13.11 -8.59
CA ARG A 51 -10.21 12.39 -7.73
C ARG A 51 -10.22 10.90 -8.03
N ARG A 52 -10.20 10.52 -9.31
CA ARG A 52 -10.11 9.11 -9.72
C ARG A 52 -8.81 8.46 -9.25
N TRP A 53 -7.70 9.18 -9.40
CA TRP A 53 -6.39 8.72 -8.95
C TRP A 53 -6.38 8.45 -7.45
N VAL A 54 -6.83 9.39 -6.63
CA VAL A 54 -6.86 9.25 -5.17
C VAL A 54 -7.68 8.03 -4.76
N GLU A 55 -8.88 7.88 -5.32
CA GLU A 55 -9.78 6.76 -5.00
C GLU A 55 -9.13 5.41 -5.30
N VAL A 56 -8.54 5.25 -6.47
CA VAL A 56 -7.90 3.99 -6.88
C VAL A 56 -6.61 3.74 -6.09
N HIS A 57 -5.84 4.78 -5.84
CA HIS A 57 -4.62 4.69 -5.03
C HIS A 57 -4.92 4.22 -3.61
N GLU A 58 -5.96 4.73 -2.98
CA GLU A 58 -6.39 4.30 -1.64
C GLU A 58 -6.76 2.82 -1.63
N ARG A 59 -7.54 2.36 -2.61
CA ARG A 59 -7.87 0.94 -2.75
C ARG A 59 -6.62 0.06 -2.93
N TYR A 60 -5.69 0.51 -3.74
CA TYR A 60 -4.43 -0.20 -3.96
C TYR A 60 -3.65 -0.36 -2.64
N VAL A 61 -3.52 0.72 -1.88
CA VAL A 61 -2.80 0.70 -0.60
C VAL A 61 -3.47 -0.26 0.39
N GLU A 62 -4.79 -0.22 0.49
CA GLU A 62 -5.55 -1.13 1.37
C GLU A 62 -5.37 -2.59 0.98
N THR A 63 -5.49 -2.91 -0.31
CA THR A 63 -5.31 -4.26 -0.84
C THR A 63 -3.89 -4.75 -0.61
N ALA A 64 -2.89 -3.92 -0.88
CA ALA A 64 -1.49 -4.26 -0.67
C ALA A 64 -1.18 -4.56 0.80
N ARG A 65 -1.74 -3.76 1.72
CA ARG A 65 -1.56 -3.96 3.16
C ARG A 65 -2.23 -5.23 3.66
N ALA A 66 -3.43 -5.52 3.19
CA ALA A 66 -4.14 -6.75 3.52
C ALA A 66 -3.36 -7.99 3.04
N SER A 67 -2.86 -7.95 1.82
CA SER A 67 -2.07 -9.01 1.21
C SER A 67 -0.74 -9.22 1.93
N GLU A 68 -0.09 -8.15 2.35
CA GLU A 68 1.16 -8.20 3.10
C GLU A 68 0.98 -8.94 4.43
N THR A 69 -0.09 -8.65 5.15
CA THR A 69 -0.41 -9.31 6.42
C THR A 69 -0.56 -10.82 6.24
N HIS A 70 -1.34 -11.24 5.25
CA HIS A 70 -1.55 -12.65 4.95
C HIS A 70 -0.25 -13.34 4.55
N ARG A 71 0.52 -12.74 3.64
CA ARG A 71 1.77 -13.31 3.14
C ARG A 71 2.77 -13.55 4.27
N VAL A 72 2.96 -12.56 5.13
CA VAL A 72 3.91 -12.68 6.25
C VAL A 72 3.43 -13.72 7.27
N ARG A 73 2.14 -13.76 7.57
CA ARG A 73 1.58 -14.77 8.48
C ARG A 73 1.83 -16.18 7.98
N ILE A 74 1.58 -16.43 6.70
CA ILE A 74 1.84 -17.75 6.10
C ILE A 74 3.33 -18.09 6.15
N LYS A 75 4.20 -17.12 5.88
CA LYS A 75 5.66 -17.31 6.00
C LYS A 75 6.08 -17.71 7.41
N LEU A 76 5.45 -17.11 8.42
CA LEU A 76 5.71 -17.44 9.84
C LEU A 76 5.10 -18.78 10.26
N ASN A 77 4.23 -19.34 9.43
CA ASN A 77 3.51 -20.60 9.71
C ASN A 77 2.70 -20.55 11.01
N VAL A 78 1.98 -19.46 11.20
CA VAL A 78 1.13 -19.26 12.39
C VAL A 78 -0.30 -18.99 11.99
N SER A 79 -1.24 -19.23 12.91
CA SER A 79 -2.65 -18.91 12.73
C SER A 79 -2.91 -17.41 12.88
N GLN A 80 -4.07 -16.96 12.42
CA GLN A 80 -4.52 -15.59 12.65
C GLN A 80 -4.56 -15.24 14.13
N ARG A 81 -5.02 -16.18 14.95
CA ARG A 81 -5.10 -16.01 16.41
C ARG A 81 -3.71 -15.89 17.03
N GLU A 82 -2.78 -16.75 16.65
CA GLU A 82 -1.41 -16.72 17.13
C GLU A 82 -0.72 -15.39 16.78
N LEU A 83 -0.89 -14.91 15.56
CA LEU A 83 -0.35 -13.62 15.16
C LEU A 83 -0.97 -12.48 15.96
N ALA A 84 -2.30 -12.48 16.12
CA ALA A 84 -3.00 -11.46 16.90
C ALA A 84 -2.49 -11.40 18.34
N GLN A 85 -2.32 -12.54 18.99
CA GLN A 85 -1.81 -12.62 20.36
C GLN A 85 -0.38 -12.09 20.45
N ALA A 86 0.50 -12.48 19.55
CA ALA A 86 1.88 -12.02 19.53
C ALA A 86 2.00 -10.52 19.29
N MET A 87 1.14 -9.98 18.43
CA MET A 87 1.13 -8.56 18.08
C MET A 87 0.39 -7.68 19.10
N GLY A 88 -0.27 -8.28 20.07
CA GLY A 88 -1.03 -7.53 21.07
C GLY A 88 -2.31 -6.88 20.55
N VAL A 89 -2.91 -7.44 19.50
CA VAL A 89 -4.17 -6.96 18.94
C VAL A 89 -5.32 -7.94 19.22
N GLY A 90 -6.57 -7.50 19.00
CA GLY A 90 -7.72 -8.36 19.20
C GLY A 90 -7.71 -9.58 18.28
N THR A 91 -8.34 -10.68 18.70
CA THR A 91 -8.31 -11.96 17.98
C THR A 91 -8.89 -11.88 16.57
N LEU A 92 -9.80 -10.94 16.30
CA LEU A 92 -10.40 -10.76 14.98
C LEU A 92 -9.68 -9.71 14.13
N ALA A 93 -8.71 -8.99 14.71
CA ALA A 93 -8.03 -7.90 14.00
C ALA A 93 -7.28 -8.40 12.76
N VAL A 94 -6.52 -9.49 12.90
CA VAL A 94 -5.74 -10.05 11.78
C VAL A 94 -6.68 -10.52 10.66
N SER A 95 -7.78 -11.17 11.00
CA SER A 95 -8.78 -11.58 10.01
C SER A 95 -9.36 -10.38 9.24
N ARG A 96 -9.66 -9.30 9.93
CA ARG A 96 -10.15 -8.07 9.29
C ARG A 96 -9.11 -7.43 8.39
N TYR A 97 -7.85 -7.41 8.83
CA TYR A 97 -6.73 -6.90 8.01
C TYR A 97 -6.57 -7.71 6.72
N GLU A 98 -6.58 -9.05 6.82
CA GLU A 98 -6.41 -9.93 5.67
C GLU A 98 -7.58 -9.88 4.69
N ARG A 99 -8.80 -9.60 5.17
CA ARG A 99 -9.98 -9.43 4.31
C ARG A 99 -10.11 -8.02 3.73
N GLY A 100 -9.25 -7.09 4.14
CA GLY A 100 -9.37 -5.70 3.72
C GLY A 100 -10.51 -4.93 4.38
N ALA A 101 -11.14 -5.48 5.44
CA ALA A 101 -12.23 -4.82 6.15
C ALA A 101 -11.76 -3.60 6.94
N THR A 102 -10.54 -3.67 7.47
CA THR A 102 -9.88 -2.54 8.14
C THR A 102 -8.43 -2.48 7.69
N THR A 103 -7.84 -1.30 7.73
CA THR A 103 -6.43 -1.09 7.39
C THR A 103 -5.56 -1.31 8.63
N PRO A 104 -4.49 -2.12 8.55
CA PRO A 104 -3.56 -2.28 9.66
C PRO A 104 -2.93 -0.94 10.06
N SER A 105 -2.69 -0.76 11.36
CA SER A 105 -2.02 0.43 11.88
C SER A 105 -0.55 0.50 11.46
N GLY A 106 0.04 1.69 11.52
CA GLY A 106 1.46 1.87 11.22
C GLY A 106 2.38 1.01 12.08
N PRO A 107 2.21 1.01 13.42
CA PRO A 107 3.02 0.15 14.29
C PRO A 107 2.89 -1.34 13.98
N PHE A 108 1.69 -1.82 13.70
CA PHE A 108 1.45 -3.22 13.30
C PHE A 108 2.25 -3.57 12.05
N LEU A 109 2.17 -2.74 11.01
CA LEU A 109 2.87 -2.97 9.75
C LEU A 109 4.39 -2.94 9.90
N ARG A 110 4.91 -2.03 10.70
CA ARG A 110 6.35 -1.95 10.97
C ARG A 110 6.87 -3.22 11.64
N LEU A 111 6.14 -3.70 12.65
CA LEU A 111 6.50 -4.93 13.34
C LEU A 111 6.38 -6.14 12.41
N LEU A 112 5.32 -6.18 11.60
CA LEU A 112 5.12 -7.23 10.60
C LEU A 112 6.29 -7.29 9.61
N ARG A 113 6.78 -6.15 9.15
CA ARG A 113 7.91 -6.06 8.23
C ARG A 113 9.23 -6.48 8.86
N MET A 114 9.40 -6.23 10.14
CA MET A 114 10.54 -6.76 10.90
C MET A 114 10.51 -8.29 10.93
N LEU A 115 9.35 -8.86 11.20
CA LEU A 115 9.15 -10.31 11.23
C LEU A 115 9.34 -10.94 9.85
N ASP A 116 9.00 -10.23 8.79
CA ASP A 116 9.24 -10.68 7.42
C ASP A 116 10.74 -10.82 7.12
N LYS A 117 11.54 -9.89 7.59
CA LYS A 117 13.01 -9.92 7.44
C LYS A 117 13.68 -10.91 8.37
N ARG A 118 13.17 -11.05 9.58
CA ARG A 118 13.72 -11.89 10.64
C ARG A 118 12.62 -12.72 11.29
N PRO A 119 12.18 -13.80 10.65
CA PRO A 119 11.10 -14.63 11.18
C PRO A 119 11.38 -15.21 12.58
N GLU A 120 12.65 -15.42 12.92
CA GLU A 120 13.06 -15.92 14.22
C GLU A 120 12.66 -15.01 15.39
N LEU A 121 12.46 -13.72 15.14
CA LEU A 121 12.02 -12.77 16.16
C LEU A 121 10.59 -13.02 16.63
N PHE A 122 9.82 -13.80 15.89
CA PHE A 122 8.44 -14.12 16.29
C PHE A 122 8.39 -14.81 17.63
N GLN A 123 9.31 -15.71 17.91
CA GLN A 123 9.38 -16.41 19.20
C GLN A 123 9.70 -15.45 20.35
N GLU A 124 10.58 -14.49 20.12
CA GLU A 124 10.87 -13.45 21.11
C GLU A 124 9.65 -12.56 21.35
N LEU A 125 8.93 -12.21 20.28
CA LEU A 125 7.72 -11.41 20.37
C LEU A 125 6.64 -12.11 21.18
N ARG A 126 6.45 -13.41 20.97
CA ARG A 126 5.48 -14.23 21.73
C ARG A 126 5.80 -14.27 23.21
N ALA A 127 7.07 -14.18 23.57
CA ALA A 127 7.53 -14.25 24.96
C ALA A 127 7.40 -12.91 25.69
N VAL A 128 7.07 -11.83 25.01
CA VAL A 128 6.84 -10.52 25.62
C VAL A 128 5.51 -10.56 26.38
N ASP A 129 5.56 -10.33 27.67
CA ASP A 129 4.36 -10.26 28.51
C ASP A 129 3.63 -8.93 28.32
N ALA A 130 2.30 -9.02 28.27
CA ALA A 130 1.45 -7.85 28.18
C ALA A 130 1.39 -7.12 29.53
#